data_fa00f404240f4f17ad2926b58d928c7f
#
_entry.id   fa00f404240f4f17ad2926b58d928c7f
#
_cell.length_a   1.000
_cell.length_b   1.000
_cell.length_c   1.000
_cell.angle_alpha   90.00
_cell.angle_beta   90.00
_cell.angle_gamma   90.00
#
_symmetry.space_group_name_H-M   'P 1'
#
loop_
_entity.id
_entity.type
_entity.pdbx_description
1 polymer ?
#
loop_
_entity_poly.entity_id
_entity_poly.type
_entity_poly.pdbx_seq_one_letter_code
_entity_poly.pdbx_strand_id
1 'polypeptide(L)'
;EVGLPTSRYHFASSFDEFTAAVDEIGFPCVVKPVMSSSGKGQSTLRSPEDVQAAWDYAMSGGRVESGRVIVEGFVDFDYEITLLTVRSIGADGQVRTDFCAPIGHRQVQGDYVESWQPQAMSPAALQAAQDIAAEVTDALGGLGVFGVELFVSGDRVWFSEVSPRPHDTGLVTLASQQMSEFALHARAILGLPVDVTQREPAASAV
;
A
#
# COMPACT_ATOMS: atom_id res chain seq x y z
N GLU A 1 8.02 -15.09 -3.52
CA GLU A 1 7.71 -14.55 -2.18
C GLU A 1 8.96 -13.89 -1.62
N VAL A 2 8.83 -12.66 -1.14
CA VAL A 2 9.97 -11.86 -0.65
C VAL A 2 10.17 -12.04 0.86
N GLY A 3 9.18 -12.67 1.57
CA GLY A 3 9.26 -12.94 3.01
C GLY A 3 8.98 -11.73 3.91
N LEU A 4 8.38 -10.68 3.37
CA LEU A 4 8.05 -9.46 4.14
C LEU A 4 6.99 -9.72 5.21
N PRO A 5 7.02 -8.98 6.33
CA PRO A 5 5.93 -8.97 7.29
C PRO A 5 4.65 -8.47 6.60
N THR A 6 3.65 -9.33 6.49
CA THR A 6 2.33 -9.00 5.93
C THR A 6 1.26 -9.81 6.68
N SER A 7 -0.01 -9.54 6.43
CA SER A 7 -1.10 -10.38 6.94
C SER A 7 -0.97 -11.82 6.42
N ARG A 8 -1.47 -12.79 7.17
CA ARG A 8 -1.64 -14.15 6.60
C ARG A 8 -2.66 -14.07 5.48
N TYR A 9 -2.45 -14.81 4.42
CA TYR A 9 -3.35 -14.76 3.26
C TYR A 9 -3.48 -16.11 2.56
N HIS A 10 -4.63 -16.30 1.88
CA HIS A 10 -4.87 -17.38 0.95
C HIS A 10 -5.55 -16.86 -0.31
N PHE A 11 -5.19 -17.42 -1.44
CA PHE A 11 -5.93 -17.20 -2.69
C PHE A 11 -7.01 -18.25 -2.85
N ALA A 12 -8.17 -17.85 -3.39
CA ALA A 12 -9.28 -18.74 -3.70
C ALA A 12 -9.86 -18.41 -5.07
N SER A 13 -10.16 -19.46 -5.84
CA SER A 13 -10.74 -19.38 -7.19
C SER A 13 -12.12 -20.06 -7.29
N SER A 14 -12.60 -20.62 -6.19
CA SER A 14 -13.94 -21.20 -6.04
C SER A 14 -14.51 -20.84 -4.67
N PHE A 15 -15.83 -20.98 -4.53
CA PHE A 15 -16.48 -20.74 -3.25
C PHE A 15 -16.02 -21.72 -2.16
N ASP A 16 -15.76 -22.97 -2.52
CA ASP A 16 -15.26 -23.99 -1.58
C ASP A 16 -13.86 -23.65 -1.08
N GLU A 17 -12.95 -23.23 -2.00
CA GLU A 17 -11.62 -22.74 -1.62
C GLU A 17 -11.69 -21.47 -0.76
N PHE A 18 -12.63 -20.57 -1.08
CA PHE A 18 -12.85 -19.35 -0.32
C PHE A 18 -13.30 -19.63 1.12
N THR A 19 -14.27 -20.55 1.27
CA THR A 19 -14.77 -20.93 2.59
C THR A 19 -13.67 -21.59 3.43
N ALA A 20 -12.88 -22.48 2.82
CA ALA A 20 -11.73 -23.09 3.49
C ALA A 20 -10.66 -22.06 3.89
N ALA A 21 -10.40 -21.08 3.03
CA ALA A 21 -9.47 -19.98 3.34
C ALA A 21 -9.96 -19.12 4.52
N VAL A 22 -11.26 -18.79 4.56
CA VAL A 22 -11.86 -18.05 5.68
C VAL A 22 -11.79 -18.86 6.98
N ASP A 23 -12.06 -20.16 6.95
CA ASP A 23 -11.96 -21.05 8.12
C ASP A 23 -10.52 -21.12 8.67
N GLU A 24 -9.51 -21.14 7.78
CA GLU A 24 -8.11 -21.18 8.18
C GLU A 24 -7.60 -19.84 8.72
N ILE A 25 -7.97 -18.72 8.09
CA ILE A 25 -7.60 -17.37 8.52
C ILE A 25 -8.32 -16.99 9.81
N GLY A 26 -9.61 -17.31 9.91
CA GLY A 26 -10.50 -16.93 11.01
C GLY A 26 -11.06 -15.52 10.86
N PHE A 27 -11.92 -15.15 11.81
CA PHE A 27 -12.54 -13.82 11.85
C PHE A 27 -11.85 -12.91 12.88
N PRO A 28 -11.78 -11.58 12.62
CA PRO A 28 -12.14 -10.94 11.36
C PRO A 28 -11.11 -11.21 10.26
N CYS A 29 -11.56 -11.21 9.00
CA CYS A 29 -10.71 -11.28 7.82
C CYS A 29 -11.20 -10.34 6.72
N VAL A 30 -10.36 -10.09 5.73
CA VAL A 30 -10.67 -9.22 4.58
C VAL A 30 -10.61 -10.03 3.31
N VAL A 31 -11.61 -9.91 2.44
CA VAL A 31 -11.59 -10.46 1.09
C VAL A 31 -11.50 -9.35 0.06
N LYS A 32 -10.67 -9.56 -0.96
CA LYS A 32 -10.46 -8.62 -2.07
C LYS A 32 -10.42 -9.40 -3.39
N PRO A 33 -11.06 -8.92 -4.47
CA PRO A 33 -10.78 -9.44 -5.82
C PRO A 33 -9.31 -9.19 -6.17
N VAL A 34 -8.65 -10.16 -6.80
CA VAL A 34 -7.23 -10.02 -7.20
C VAL A 34 -7.02 -8.87 -8.19
N MET A 35 -8.05 -8.57 -9.01
CA MET A 35 -8.01 -7.48 -9.99
C MET A 35 -9.07 -6.43 -9.66
N SER A 36 -8.83 -5.63 -8.63
CA SER A 36 -9.70 -4.52 -8.25
C SER A 36 -8.88 -3.26 -7.95
N SER A 37 -9.56 -2.14 -7.75
CA SER A 37 -8.95 -0.88 -7.30
C SER A 37 -9.97 -0.09 -6.49
N SER A 38 -9.49 0.80 -5.62
CA SER A 38 -10.33 1.65 -4.77
C SER A 38 -11.34 0.84 -3.94
N GLY A 39 -10.91 -0.28 -3.37
CA GLY A 39 -11.73 -1.11 -2.48
C GLY A 39 -12.95 -1.78 -3.12
N LYS A 40 -13.15 -1.70 -4.45
CA LYS A 40 -14.30 -2.31 -5.12
C LYS A 40 -14.26 -3.83 -4.98
N GLY A 41 -15.38 -4.41 -4.49
CA GLY A 41 -15.46 -5.84 -4.20
C GLY A 41 -14.77 -6.26 -2.91
N GLN A 42 -14.16 -5.33 -2.16
CA GLN A 42 -13.55 -5.62 -0.85
C GLN A 42 -14.62 -5.67 0.24
N SER A 43 -14.48 -6.65 1.13
CA SER A 43 -15.33 -6.79 2.31
C SER A 43 -14.52 -7.22 3.52
N THR A 44 -14.92 -6.74 4.71
CA THR A 44 -14.43 -7.27 5.99
C THR A 44 -15.46 -8.23 6.54
N LEU A 45 -15.08 -9.50 6.70
CA LEU A 45 -15.92 -10.54 7.28
C LEU A 45 -15.68 -10.56 8.79
N ARG A 46 -16.74 -10.47 9.55
CA ARG A 46 -16.70 -10.51 11.02
C ARG A 46 -17.29 -11.77 11.61
N SER A 47 -18.09 -12.48 10.80
CA SER A 47 -18.81 -13.68 11.22
C SER A 47 -19.10 -14.59 10.02
N PRO A 48 -19.47 -15.86 10.24
CA PRO A 48 -19.82 -16.78 9.16
C PRO A 48 -20.98 -16.30 8.27
N GLU A 49 -21.88 -15.48 8.81
CA GLU A 49 -23.02 -14.93 8.09
C GLU A 49 -22.62 -13.98 6.95
N ASP A 50 -21.41 -13.41 7.01
CA ASP A 50 -20.89 -12.48 6.02
C ASP A 50 -20.35 -13.20 4.77
N VAL A 51 -20.02 -14.50 4.86
CA VAL A 51 -19.22 -15.24 3.87
C VAL A 51 -19.85 -15.23 2.47
N GLN A 52 -21.14 -15.57 2.36
CA GLN A 52 -21.79 -15.64 1.05
C GLN A 52 -21.89 -14.26 0.39
N ALA A 53 -22.31 -13.25 1.15
CA ALA A 53 -22.46 -11.89 0.64
C ALA A 53 -21.10 -11.29 0.20
N ALA A 54 -20.03 -11.56 0.95
CA ALA A 54 -18.69 -11.11 0.62
C ALA A 54 -18.15 -11.75 -0.66
N TRP A 55 -18.39 -13.06 -0.85
CA TRP A 55 -18.03 -13.74 -2.09
C TRP A 55 -18.77 -13.17 -3.30
N ASP A 56 -20.09 -13.02 -3.20
CA ASP A 56 -20.92 -12.49 -4.29
C ASP A 56 -20.48 -11.05 -4.66
N TYR A 57 -20.19 -10.23 -3.66
CA TYR A 57 -19.70 -8.87 -3.88
C TYR A 57 -18.31 -8.87 -4.52
N ALA A 58 -17.38 -9.70 -4.04
CA ALA A 58 -16.04 -9.81 -4.63
C ALA A 58 -16.07 -10.28 -6.08
N MET A 59 -16.95 -11.22 -6.41
CA MET A 59 -17.14 -11.70 -7.80
C MET A 59 -17.75 -10.64 -8.71
N SER A 60 -18.62 -9.78 -8.19
CA SER A 60 -19.24 -8.69 -8.97
C SER A 60 -18.37 -7.44 -9.09
N GLY A 61 -17.45 -7.22 -8.15
CA GLY A 61 -16.65 -5.98 -8.04
C GLY A 61 -15.34 -5.97 -8.81
N GLY A 62 -14.88 -7.10 -9.33
CA GLY A 62 -13.63 -7.22 -10.09
C GLY A 62 -13.67 -6.50 -11.44
N ARG A 63 -12.56 -5.86 -11.83
CA ARG A 63 -12.43 -5.23 -13.16
C ARG A 63 -12.30 -6.22 -14.32
N VAL A 64 -11.92 -7.43 -14.02
CA VAL A 64 -11.73 -8.54 -14.96
C VAL A 64 -12.39 -9.75 -14.35
N GLU A 65 -13.05 -10.59 -15.17
CA GLU A 65 -13.57 -11.90 -14.76
C GLU A 65 -12.43 -12.87 -14.41
N SER A 66 -11.59 -12.49 -13.41
CA SER A 66 -10.50 -13.37 -12.96
C SER A 66 -11.02 -14.53 -12.11
N GLY A 67 -12.22 -14.38 -11.54
CA GLY A 67 -12.83 -15.39 -10.67
C GLY A 67 -11.96 -15.74 -9.45
N ARG A 68 -10.98 -14.89 -9.08
CA ARG A 68 -10.01 -15.15 -8.02
C ARG A 68 -10.02 -14.04 -6.98
N VAL A 69 -10.05 -14.42 -5.71
CA VAL A 69 -9.95 -13.53 -4.57
C VAL A 69 -8.72 -13.84 -3.72
N ILE A 70 -8.32 -12.87 -2.91
CA ILE A 70 -7.41 -13.06 -1.78
C ILE A 70 -8.21 -12.89 -0.48
N VAL A 71 -8.02 -13.80 0.47
CA VAL A 71 -8.52 -13.71 1.84
C VAL A 71 -7.34 -13.39 2.72
N GLU A 72 -7.41 -12.29 3.45
CA GLU A 72 -6.33 -11.78 4.29
C GLU A 72 -6.78 -11.70 5.75
N GLY A 73 -5.89 -12.06 6.69
CA GLY A 73 -6.10 -11.83 8.10
C GLY A 73 -6.21 -10.33 8.38
N PHE A 74 -7.14 -9.96 9.23
CA PHE A 74 -7.28 -8.57 9.65
C PHE A 74 -6.06 -8.14 10.48
N VAL A 75 -5.46 -7.03 10.12
CA VAL A 75 -4.38 -6.40 10.89
C VAL A 75 -5.00 -5.31 11.75
N ASP A 76 -4.84 -5.42 13.07
CA ASP A 76 -5.20 -4.37 14.01
C ASP A 76 -4.04 -3.37 14.08
N PHE A 77 -4.24 -2.17 13.54
CA PHE A 77 -3.22 -1.15 13.41
C PHE A 77 -3.68 0.19 14.01
N ASP A 78 -2.71 1.00 14.42
CA ASP A 78 -2.97 2.33 14.97
C ASP A 78 -3.21 3.35 13.85
N TYR A 79 -2.46 3.23 12.74
CA TYR A 79 -2.58 4.08 11.55
C TYR A 79 -1.96 3.43 10.32
N GLU A 80 -2.37 3.93 9.15
CA GLU A 80 -1.79 3.57 7.85
C GLU A 80 -0.87 4.69 7.36
N ILE A 81 0.16 4.30 6.63
CA ILE A 81 1.02 5.24 5.90
C ILE A 81 1.19 4.81 4.45
N THR A 82 1.43 5.80 3.60
CA THR A 82 2.10 5.60 2.31
C THR A 82 3.53 6.11 2.42
N LEU A 83 4.50 5.25 2.15
CA LEU A 83 5.90 5.63 2.02
C LEU A 83 6.25 5.72 0.52
N LEU A 84 6.28 6.95 -0.01
CA LEU A 84 6.74 7.17 -1.37
C LEU A 84 8.23 6.85 -1.46
N THR A 85 8.52 5.79 -2.19
CA THR A 85 9.86 5.23 -2.38
C THR A 85 10.31 5.52 -3.80
N VAL A 86 11.44 6.21 -3.94
CA VAL A 86 11.94 6.69 -5.23
C VAL A 86 13.16 5.89 -5.63
N ARG A 87 13.07 5.13 -6.72
CA ARG A 87 14.21 4.42 -7.30
C ARG A 87 14.73 5.22 -8.48
N SER A 88 15.98 5.64 -8.41
CA SER A 88 16.61 6.49 -9.43
C SER A 88 18.05 6.06 -9.69
N ILE A 89 18.68 6.62 -10.71
CA ILE A 89 20.12 6.40 -11.00
C ILE A 89 20.92 7.48 -10.30
N GLY A 90 21.83 7.08 -9.42
CA GLY A 90 22.79 7.96 -8.78
C GLY A 90 23.87 8.49 -9.73
N ALA A 91 24.65 9.44 -9.26
CA ALA A 91 25.76 10.02 -10.04
C ALA A 91 26.85 9.01 -10.38
N ASP A 92 26.91 7.89 -9.66
CA ASP A 92 27.81 6.75 -9.89
C ASP A 92 27.25 5.74 -10.92
N GLY A 93 26.07 5.99 -11.46
CA GLY A 93 25.38 5.11 -12.40
C GLY A 93 24.68 3.91 -11.74
N GLN A 94 24.67 3.83 -10.41
CA GLN A 94 24.00 2.76 -9.68
C GLN A 94 22.57 3.15 -9.32
N VAL A 95 21.69 2.15 -9.17
CA VAL A 95 20.35 2.37 -8.64
C VAL A 95 20.47 2.72 -7.16
N ARG A 96 19.80 3.80 -6.78
CA ARG A 96 19.63 4.22 -5.38
C ARG A 96 18.15 4.30 -5.04
N THR A 97 17.84 4.07 -3.79
CA THR A 97 16.49 4.18 -3.25
C THR A 97 16.45 5.31 -2.21
N ASP A 98 15.60 6.29 -2.45
CA ASP A 98 15.35 7.41 -1.57
C ASP A 98 13.92 7.35 -1.04
N PHE A 99 13.68 7.80 0.18
CA PHE A 99 12.35 7.79 0.80
C PHE A 99 11.90 9.23 1.06
N CYS A 100 10.66 9.53 0.66
CA CYS A 100 9.99 10.73 1.13
C CYS A 100 9.63 10.61 2.62
N ALA A 101 9.35 11.72 3.28
CA ALA A 101 8.76 11.66 4.62
C ALA A 101 7.44 10.87 4.58
N PRO A 102 7.13 10.06 5.61
CA PRO A 102 5.91 9.25 5.64
C PRO A 102 4.66 10.09 5.47
N ILE A 103 3.70 9.60 4.69
CA ILE A 103 2.40 10.22 4.47
C ILE A 103 1.38 9.42 5.26
N GLY A 104 0.75 10.06 6.27
CA GLY A 104 -0.45 9.53 6.90
C GLY A 104 -1.66 9.79 6.01
N HIS A 105 -2.61 8.87 6.00
CA HIS A 105 -3.84 9.05 5.24
C HIS A 105 -5.04 8.43 5.93
N ARG A 106 -6.22 8.84 5.51
CA ARG A 106 -7.48 8.24 5.92
C ARG A 106 -8.28 7.85 4.70
N GLN A 107 -8.78 6.63 4.74
CA GLN A 107 -9.73 6.09 3.76
C GLN A 107 -11.08 5.86 4.41
N VAL A 108 -12.16 6.00 3.64
CA VAL A 108 -13.52 5.67 4.06
C VAL A 108 -14.12 4.74 3.01
N GLN A 109 -14.46 3.52 3.41
CA GLN A 109 -14.99 2.48 2.51
C GLN A 109 -14.08 2.17 1.31
N GLY A 110 -12.75 2.32 1.48
CA GLY A 110 -11.75 2.11 0.43
C GLY A 110 -11.47 3.33 -0.45
N ASP A 111 -12.20 4.43 -0.27
CA ASP A 111 -11.95 5.67 -1.00
C ASP A 111 -11.03 6.59 -0.18
N TYR A 112 -10.03 7.17 -0.86
CA TYR A 112 -9.15 8.19 -0.29
C TYR A 112 -9.98 9.43 0.11
N VAL A 113 -9.73 9.96 1.31
CA VAL A 113 -10.42 11.14 1.84
C VAL A 113 -9.43 12.27 2.12
N GLU A 114 -8.36 11.97 2.82
CA GLU A 114 -7.35 12.97 3.20
C GLU A 114 -5.99 12.33 3.45
N SER A 115 -4.94 13.11 3.25
CA SER A 115 -3.57 12.76 3.61
C SER A 115 -2.83 13.95 4.21
N TRP A 116 -1.80 13.67 4.97
CA TRP A 116 -0.91 14.68 5.58
C TRP A 116 0.54 14.20 5.59
N GLN A 117 1.46 15.14 5.53
CA GLN A 117 2.89 14.88 5.55
C GLN A 117 3.62 15.93 6.39
N PRO A 118 4.48 15.53 7.35
CA PRO A 118 4.85 14.15 7.65
C PRO A 118 3.85 13.48 8.61
N GLN A 119 3.74 12.15 8.52
CA GLN A 119 3.17 11.34 9.59
C GLN A 119 4.23 11.10 10.65
N ALA A 120 3.94 11.46 11.90
CA ALA A 120 4.83 11.16 13.01
C ALA A 120 4.91 9.64 13.25
N MET A 121 6.13 9.13 13.37
CA MET A 121 6.42 7.72 13.63
C MET A 121 7.55 7.61 14.66
N SER A 122 7.63 6.49 15.37
CA SER A 122 8.82 6.18 16.13
C SER A 122 10.01 5.93 15.19
N PRO A 123 11.26 6.19 15.61
CA PRO A 123 12.44 5.87 14.80
C PRO A 123 12.51 4.41 14.38
N ALA A 124 12.08 3.48 15.24
CA ALA A 124 12.06 2.05 14.96
C ALA A 124 11.02 1.69 13.89
N ALA A 125 9.80 2.21 14.00
CA ALA A 125 8.76 2.01 12.99
C ALA A 125 9.15 2.62 11.63
N LEU A 126 9.76 3.81 11.63
CA LEU A 126 10.23 4.44 10.39
C LEU A 126 11.31 3.61 9.69
N GLN A 127 12.29 3.10 10.45
CA GLN A 127 13.32 2.24 9.87
C GLN A 127 12.73 0.94 9.32
N ALA A 128 11.83 0.29 10.07
CA ALA A 128 11.15 -0.92 9.59
C ALA A 128 10.33 -0.66 8.31
N ALA A 129 9.64 0.49 8.23
CA ALA A 129 8.91 0.90 7.03
C ALA A 129 9.83 1.08 5.82
N GLN A 130 10.98 1.71 6.01
CA GLN A 130 11.98 1.91 4.97
C GLN A 130 12.61 0.59 4.50
N ASP A 131 12.91 -0.32 5.44
CA ASP A 131 13.47 -1.65 5.12
C ASP A 131 12.48 -2.47 4.26
N ILE A 132 11.19 -2.51 4.65
CA ILE A 132 10.14 -3.17 3.88
C ILE A 132 9.98 -2.53 2.50
N ALA A 133 9.95 -1.20 2.43
CA ALA A 133 9.79 -0.48 1.17
C ALA A 133 10.99 -0.67 0.22
N ALA A 134 12.20 -0.71 0.76
CA ALA A 134 13.40 -1.04 -0.04
C ALA A 134 13.29 -2.43 -0.62
N GLU A 135 13.01 -3.43 0.21
CA GLU A 135 12.98 -4.84 -0.19
C GLU A 135 11.89 -5.11 -1.25
N VAL A 136 10.67 -4.58 -1.07
CA VAL A 136 9.59 -4.79 -2.05
C VAL A 136 9.89 -4.10 -3.37
N THR A 137 10.44 -2.88 -3.34
CA THR A 137 10.74 -2.14 -4.57
C THR A 137 11.99 -2.67 -5.29
N ASP A 138 12.96 -3.22 -4.56
CA ASP A 138 14.10 -3.95 -5.15
C ASP A 138 13.63 -5.23 -5.84
N ALA A 139 12.73 -5.98 -5.23
CA ALA A 139 12.17 -7.20 -5.82
C ALA A 139 11.35 -6.92 -7.10
N LEU A 140 10.63 -5.78 -7.15
CA LEU A 140 9.90 -5.35 -8.35
C LEU A 140 10.83 -4.83 -9.44
N GLY A 141 11.92 -4.18 -9.05
CA GLY A 141 12.82 -3.51 -9.99
C GLY A 141 12.22 -2.25 -10.61
N GLY A 142 12.89 -1.75 -11.66
CA GLY A 142 12.49 -0.54 -12.37
C GLY A 142 12.90 0.76 -11.68
N LEU A 143 12.57 1.89 -12.31
CA LEU A 143 12.87 3.25 -11.84
C LEU A 143 11.57 4.05 -11.76
N GLY A 144 11.48 4.95 -10.81
CA GLY A 144 10.30 5.80 -10.60
C GLY A 144 9.90 5.89 -9.13
N VAL A 145 8.70 6.39 -8.91
CA VAL A 145 8.05 6.42 -7.59
C VAL A 145 7.22 5.17 -7.40
N PHE A 146 7.31 4.61 -6.22
CA PHE A 146 6.47 3.52 -5.73
C PHE A 146 5.71 4.02 -4.49
N GLY A 147 4.40 3.95 -4.51
CA GLY A 147 3.57 4.14 -3.32
C GLY A 147 3.51 2.84 -2.53
N VAL A 148 4.25 2.76 -1.43
CA VAL A 148 4.25 1.57 -0.56
C VAL A 148 3.33 1.84 0.63
N GLU A 149 2.22 1.10 0.70
CA GLU A 149 1.26 1.21 1.81
C GLU A 149 1.59 0.23 2.92
N LEU A 150 1.57 0.73 4.15
CA LEU A 150 2.02 0.01 5.33
C LEU A 150 1.06 0.25 6.50
N PHE A 151 0.76 -0.81 7.24
CA PHE A 151 0.07 -0.73 8.53
C PHE A 151 1.08 -0.58 9.65
N VAL A 152 0.79 0.26 10.63
CA VAL A 152 1.68 0.54 11.76
C VAL A 152 0.93 0.38 13.08
N SER A 153 1.51 -0.39 14.02
CA SER A 153 1.04 -0.47 15.40
C SER A 153 2.23 -0.49 16.35
N GLY A 154 2.39 0.60 17.11
CA GLY A 154 3.60 0.86 17.89
C GLY A 154 4.85 0.88 17.00
N ASP A 155 5.81 -0.01 17.26
CA ASP A 155 7.02 -0.17 16.45
C ASP A 155 6.90 -1.23 15.35
N ARG A 156 5.77 -1.93 15.28
CA ARG A 156 5.54 -3.00 14.30
C ARG A 156 4.96 -2.41 13.01
N VAL A 157 5.48 -2.90 11.89
CA VAL A 157 5.06 -2.48 10.56
C VAL A 157 4.77 -3.71 9.70
N TRP A 158 3.68 -3.66 8.94
CA TRP A 158 3.29 -4.70 7.98
C TRP A 158 3.12 -4.09 6.60
N PHE A 159 3.60 -4.82 5.62
CA PHE A 159 3.32 -4.53 4.22
C PHE A 159 1.83 -4.76 3.91
N SER A 160 1.21 -3.79 3.27
CA SER A 160 -0.16 -3.88 2.76
C SER A 160 -0.18 -3.98 1.24
N GLU A 161 0.28 -2.95 0.55
CA GLU A 161 0.19 -2.85 -0.91
C GLU A 161 1.39 -2.06 -1.47
N VAL A 162 1.71 -2.28 -2.75
CA VAL A 162 2.65 -1.45 -3.50
C VAL A 162 2.08 -1.07 -4.86
N SER A 163 2.09 0.22 -5.14
CA SER A 163 1.71 0.80 -6.44
C SER A 163 2.95 1.35 -7.15
N PRO A 164 3.43 0.74 -8.27
CA PRO A 164 4.61 1.21 -8.99
C PRO A 164 4.30 2.45 -9.85
N ARG A 165 3.78 3.49 -9.23
CA ARG A 165 3.31 4.74 -9.84
C ARG A 165 3.11 5.82 -8.78
N PRO A 166 2.93 7.11 -9.16
CA PRO A 166 2.36 8.12 -8.26
C PRO A 166 1.04 7.63 -7.64
N HIS A 167 0.81 8.01 -6.39
CA HIS A 167 -0.28 7.49 -5.56
C HIS A 167 -1.20 8.62 -5.07
N ASP A 168 -2.51 8.36 -4.97
CA ASP A 168 -3.49 9.38 -4.58
C ASP A 168 -3.17 10.04 -3.23
N THR A 169 -2.65 9.26 -2.27
CA THR A 169 -2.18 9.81 -0.98
C THR A 169 -0.99 10.75 -1.14
N GLY A 170 -0.19 10.59 -2.21
CA GLY A 170 0.97 11.40 -2.54
C GLY A 170 0.63 12.79 -3.11
N LEU A 171 -0.64 13.11 -3.39
CA LEU A 171 -1.07 14.44 -3.84
C LEU A 171 -0.64 15.54 -2.88
N VAL A 172 -0.52 15.25 -1.58
CA VAL A 172 -0.02 16.19 -0.58
C VAL A 172 1.39 16.72 -0.90
N THR A 173 2.20 15.96 -1.67
CA THR A 173 3.56 16.37 -2.06
C THR A 173 3.58 17.60 -2.98
N LEU A 174 2.46 17.94 -3.63
CA LEU A 174 2.32 19.19 -4.38
C LEU A 174 2.53 20.44 -3.50
N ALA A 175 2.20 20.32 -2.21
CA ALA A 175 2.37 21.41 -1.22
C ALA A 175 3.57 21.17 -0.28
N SER A 176 3.79 19.93 0.15
CA SER A 176 4.70 19.59 1.24
C SER A 176 6.16 19.41 0.83
N GLN A 177 6.48 19.13 -0.45
CA GLN A 177 7.82 18.79 -0.90
C GLN A 177 8.42 19.77 -1.91
N GLN A 178 9.77 19.71 -2.09
CA GLN A 178 10.47 20.46 -3.14
C GLN A 178 10.09 19.94 -4.52
N MET A 179 10.01 18.62 -4.67
CA MET A 179 9.53 17.94 -5.87
C MET A 179 8.30 17.12 -5.53
N SER A 180 7.19 17.37 -6.22
CA SER A 180 6.01 16.52 -6.11
C SER A 180 6.31 15.09 -6.54
N GLU A 181 5.48 14.14 -6.11
CA GLU A 181 5.61 12.74 -6.54
C GLU A 181 5.65 12.58 -8.06
N PHE A 182 4.92 13.42 -8.80
CA PHE A 182 4.93 13.43 -10.27
C PHE A 182 6.28 13.88 -10.84
N ALA A 183 6.86 14.94 -10.26
CA ALA A 183 8.19 15.41 -10.63
C ALA A 183 9.26 14.37 -10.30
N LEU A 184 9.19 13.77 -9.12
CA LEU A 184 10.09 12.68 -8.69
C LEU A 184 10.00 11.50 -9.66
N HIS A 185 8.77 11.06 -10.01
CA HIS A 185 8.55 9.94 -10.93
C HIS A 185 9.14 10.21 -12.31
N ALA A 186 8.79 11.36 -12.91
CA ALA A 186 9.30 11.73 -14.23
C ALA A 186 10.83 11.83 -14.25
N ARG A 187 11.42 12.45 -13.23
CA ARG A 187 12.87 12.61 -13.14
C ARG A 187 13.59 11.26 -12.95
N ALA A 188 13.05 10.39 -12.11
CA ALA A 188 13.63 9.07 -11.84
C ALA A 188 13.68 8.21 -13.11
N ILE A 189 12.60 8.12 -13.89
CA ILE A 189 12.57 7.35 -15.14
C ILE A 189 13.41 7.98 -16.27
N LEU A 190 13.64 9.29 -16.22
CA LEU A 190 14.51 9.98 -17.19
C LEU A 190 15.99 9.99 -16.79
N GLY A 191 16.34 9.38 -15.64
CA GLY A 191 17.72 9.38 -15.13
C GLY A 191 18.18 10.76 -14.67
N LEU A 192 17.26 11.66 -14.29
CA LEU A 192 17.57 12.98 -13.78
C LEU A 192 17.70 12.95 -12.25
N PRO A 193 18.51 13.84 -11.64
CA PRO A 193 18.61 13.92 -10.19
C PRO A 193 17.27 14.14 -9.50
N VAL A 194 17.03 13.43 -8.40
CA VAL A 194 15.83 13.54 -7.56
C VAL A 194 16.17 14.19 -6.22
N ASP A 195 15.18 14.89 -5.64
CA ASP A 195 15.27 15.51 -4.32
C ASP A 195 13.98 15.25 -3.56
N VAL A 196 14.06 14.41 -2.53
CA VAL A 196 12.92 13.99 -1.69
C VAL A 196 12.71 14.89 -0.47
N THR A 197 13.38 16.07 -0.43
CA THR A 197 13.32 16.99 0.69
C THR A 197 11.91 17.52 0.91
N GLN A 198 11.42 17.37 2.12
CA GLN A 198 10.20 18.03 2.59
C GLN A 198 10.47 19.54 2.82
N ARG A 199 9.56 20.40 2.35
CA ARG A 199 9.59 21.85 2.57
C ARG A 199 8.92 22.25 3.86
N GLU A 200 7.67 21.81 4.01
CA GLU A 200 6.79 22.19 5.11
C GLU A 200 5.73 21.11 5.34
N PRO A 201 5.16 21.02 6.53
CA PRO A 201 3.99 20.16 6.75
C PRO A 201 2.80 20.64 5.92
N ALA A 202 2.08 19.71 5.31
CA ALA A 202 0.88 20.01 4.54
C ALA A 202 -0.15 18.87 4.64
N ALA A 203 -1.36 19.16 4.19
CA ALA A 203 -2.43 18.19 4.05
C ALA A 203 -3.15 18.38 2.72
N SER A 204 -3.78 17.31 2.25
CA SER A 204 -4.61 17.25 1.06
C SER A 204 -5.90 16.51 1.39
N ALA A 205 -7.02 16.92 0.79
CA ALA A 205 -8.32 16.26 0.93
C ALA A 205 -9.10 16.34 -0.38
N VAL A 206 -10.05 15.42 -0.56
CA VAL A 206 -11.00 15.36 -1.67
C VAL A 206 -12.44 15.34 -1.16
#